data_96c45978cb24b145c3b201b4c586c272
#
_entry.id   96c45978cb24b145c3b201b4c586c272
#
_cell.length_a   1.000
_cell.length_b   1.000
_cell.length_c   1.000
_cell.angle_alpha   90.00
_cell.angle_beta   90.00
_cell.angle_gamma   90.00
#
_symmetry.space_group_name_H-M   'P 1'
#
loop_
_entity.id
_entity.type
_entity.pdbx_description
1 polymer ?
#
loop_
_entity_poly.entity_id
_entity_poly.type
_entity_poly.pdbx_seq_one_letter_code
_entity_poly.pdbx_strand_id
1 'polypeptide(L)'
;FENVTSTLLRYREKLRVTGNVVAFNALAPTLLRALFCNLRRNQVAPTMGVERHPLFQLVDGIKLPLGFDPVQLRSCLKYQASAGDVFIDTFPKCGTNWTKRIVQLLFGENSARDSDYGLSTSFFEMVGKDVIEALPQPRIITTHLEYQLLPKHPGAKYIYVVRNPKDCCVSYFHHTKKTKVYHFEDGTFDEYLQLFVDGETSFGDYFSHLLSWYPNIHVANVIFLTYEDMKKDPEAAVLKIAKFLEVKDPELMNPSSDKFKKVMELSSVDSMKEYLVNNYKKAMGDEDPEKWTPKEDYPLARAPPPPDVMVRKGIIGDWRNVFSKEQSRKMEQAMADKCGKLIDLSKIWDPKDWMEDV
;
A
#
# COMPACT_ATOMS: atom_id res chain seq x y z
N PHE A 1 14.81 30.40 -1.90
CA PHE A 1 15.93 29.45 -1.83
C PHE A 1 17.28 30.17 -1.91
N GLU A 2 17.51 31.09 -2.82
CA GLU A 2 18.79 31.79 -2.98
C GLU A 2 19.22 32.61 -1.74
N ASN A 3 18.30 33.21 -1.02
CA ASN A 3 18.60 34.01 0.19
C ASN A 3 19.04 33.16 1.40
N VAL A 4 18.54 31.92 1.54
CA VAL A 4 18.90 31.05 2.66
C VAL A 4 20.28 30.43 2.45
N THR A 5 20.58 30.01 1.23
CA THR A 5 21.88 29.45 0.87
C THR A 5 22.99 30.46 1.02
N SER A 6 22.75 31.70 0.62
CA SER A 6 23.74 32.82 0.76
C SER A 6 23.98 33.19 2.23
N THR A 7 22.95 33.13 3.08
CA THR A 7 23.05 33.42 4.51
C THR A 7 23.81 32.30 5.25
N LEU A 8 23.57 31.03 4.92
CA LEU A 8 24.29 29.89 5.48
C LEU A 8 25.76 29.87 5.05
N LEU A 9 26.05 30.24 3.82
CA LEU A 9 27.43 30.36 3.32
C LEU A 9 28.21 31.49 4.02
N ARG A 10 27.59 32.64 4.25
CA ARG A 10 28.21 33.75 5.03
C ARG A 10 28.46 33.40 6.50
N TYR A 11 27.56 32.63 7.11
CA TYR A 11 27.73 32.14 8.48
C TYR A 11 28.84 31.08 8.58
N ARG A 12 28.96 30.20 7.56
CA ARG A 12 30.03 29.20 7.45
C ARG A 12 31.41 29.85 7.30
N GLU A 13 31.50 30.89 6.51
CA GLU A 13 32.77 31.67 6.36
C GLU A 13 33.17 32.39 7.65
N LYS A 14 32.20 33.00 8.37
CA LYS A 14 32.49 33.66 9.66
C LYS A 14 32.99 32.66 10.73
N LEU A 15 32.42 31.45 10.77
CA LEU A 15 32.84 30.42 11.73
C LEU A 15 34.18 29.74 11.35
N ARG A 16 34.51 29.72 10.08
CA ARG A 16 35.81 29.21 9.61
C ARG A 16 36.98 30.12 10.05
N VAL A 17 36.73 31.40 10.17
CA VAL A 17 37.69 32.40 10.66
C VAL A 17 37.90 32.30 12.18
N THR A 18 36.94 31.77 12.94
CA THR A 18 36.99 31.64 14.41
C THR A 18 37.41 30.28 14.90
N GLY A 19 37.76 29.32 14.03
CA GLY A 19 38.27 27.99 14.41
C GLY A 19 37.24 27.01 15.01
N ASN A 20 35.95 27.35 15.03
CA ASN A 20 34.91 26.61 15.77
C ASN A 20 34.00 25.76 14.84
N VAL A 21 34.61 24.95 13.97
CA VAL A 21 33.86 24.08 12.99
C VAL A 21 33.09 22.96 13.67
N VAL A 22 33.53 22.51 14.83
CA VAL A 22 32.86 21.43 15.60
C VAL A 22 31.50 21.87 16.16
N ALA A 23 31.38 23.15 16.56
CA ALA A 23 30.10 23.69 17.06
C ALA A 23 29.04 23.85 15.95
N PHE A 24 29.46 24.06 14.70
CA PHE A 24 28.52 24.17 13.56
C PHE A 24 27.87 22.84 13.22
N ASN A 25 28.61 21.73 13.27
CA ASN A 25 28.06 20.40 12.96
C ASN A 25 27.10 19.89 14.05
N ALA A 26 27.23 20.36 15.29
CA ALA A 26 26.33 20.02 16.38
C ALA A 26 25.03 20.86 16.39
N LEU A 27 25.07 22.11 15.89
CA LEU A 27 23.94 23.05 15.91
C LEU A 27 23.14 23.11 14.59
N ALA A 28 23.76 22.70 13.49
CA ALA A 28 23.12 22.72 12.16
C ALA A 28 21.78 21.94 12.08
N PRO A 29 21.65 20.75 12.68
CA PRO A 29 20.38 20.03 12.68
C PRO A 29 19.28 20.74 13.47
N THR A 30 19.63 21.41 14.58
CA THR A 30 18.67 22.10 15.46
C THR A 30 18.24 23.44 14.85
N LEU A 31 19.13 24.17 14.20
CA LEU A 31 18.83 25.40 13.48
C LEU A 31 18.03 25.14 12.22
N LEU A 32 18.31 24.07 11.47
CA LEU A 32 17.50 23.62 10.34
C LEU A 32 16.10 23.21 10.78
N ARG A 33 15.95 22.49 11.90
CA ARG A 33 14.64 22.17 12.48
C ARG A 33 13.86 23.43 12.90
N ALA A 34 14.51 24.39 13.55
CA ALA A 34 13.87 25.65 13.96
C ALA A 34 13.47 26.53 12.75
N LEU A 35 14.27 26.56 11.69
CA LEU A 35 13.95 27.24 10.43
C LEU A 35 12.78 26.55 9.70
N PHE A 36 12.76 25.22 9.64
CA PHE A 36 11.64 24.46 9.06
C PHE A 36 10.36 24.61 9.88
N CYS A 37 10.42 24.66 11.22
CA CYS A 37 9.27 24.95 12.06
C CYS A 37 8.74 26.39 11.91
N ASN A 38 9.61 27.37 11.76
CA ASN A 38 9.22 28.79 11.54
C ASN A 38 8.69 29.05 10.12
N LEU A 39 9.20 28.36 9.10
CA LEU A 39 8.66 28.42 7.75
C LEU A 39 7.24 27.81 7.66
N ARG A 40 6.90 26.83 8.52
CA ARG A 40 5.55 26.29 8.63
C ARG A 40 4.56 27.21 9.37
N ARG A 41 5.05 28.11 10.27
CA ARG A 41 4.18 29.04 11.02
C ARG A 41 3.76 30.30 10.24
N ASN A 42 4.43 30.64 9.16
CA ASN A 42 4.12 31.79 8.33
C ASN A 42 3.35 31.43 7.04
N GLN A 43 2.62 30.34 6.99
CA GLN A 43 1.70 30.11 5.89
C GLN A 43 0.44 30.95 6.12
N VAL A 44 0.37 32.03 5.34
CA VAL A 44 -0.75 32.90 5.09
C VAL A 44 -2.01 32.08 4.75
N ALA A 45 -3.17 32.56 5.17
CA ALA A 45 -4.49 32.01 4.84
C ALA A 45 -4.63 31.68 3.34
N PRO A 46 -5.36 30.59 2.99
CA PRO A 46 -5.39 30.09 1.63
C PRO A 46 -6.02 31.11 0.69
N THR A 47 -5.21 31.66 -0.19
CA THR A 47 -5.67 32.27 -1.43
C THR A 47 -6.14 31.15 -2.35
N MET A 48 -7.26 31.37 -3.06
CA MET A 48 -7.86 30.42 -4.01
C MET A 48 -6.81 29.78 -4.92
N GLY A 49 -6.72 28.43 -4.91
CA GLY A 49 -5.90 27.66 -5.84
C GLY A 49 -4.79 26.79 -5.24
N VAL A 50 -4.74 26.58 -3.92
CA VAL A 50 -3.76 25.64 -3.34
C VAL A 50 -4.31 24.22 -3.52
N GLU A 51 -3.69 23.47 -4.45
CA GLU A 51 -3.92 22.03 -4.58
C GLU A 51 -3.63 21.33 -3.25
N ARG A 52 -4.60 20.58 -2.75
CA ARG A 52 -4.44 19.81 -1.51
C ARG A 52 -3.68 18.52 -1.81
N HIS A 53 -2.67 18.24 -1.02
CA HIS A 53 -1.87 17.03 -1.14
C HIS A 53 -1.95 16.20 0.14
N PRO A 54 -2.17 14.88 0.03
CA PRO A 54 -2.04 14.00 1.18
C PRO A 54 -0.59 13.99 1.67
N LEU A 55 -0.43 13.95 2.99
CA LEU A 55 0.91 13.93 3.58
C LEU A 55 1.52 12.53 3.45
N PHE A 56 2.76 12.49 3.01
CA PHE A 56 3.63 11.32 3.02
C PHE A 56 5.08 11.75 3.29
N GLN A 57 5.91 10.78 3.62
CA GLN A 57 7.35 10.98 3.77
C GLN A 57 8.10 10.31 2.63
N LEU A 58 9.27 10.82 2.31
CA LEU A 58 10.19 10.22 1.36
C LEU A 58 11.36 9.58 2.13
N VAL A 59 11.47 8.26 2.06
CA VAL A 59 12.53 7.48 2.71
C VAL A 59 13.29 6.72 1.65
N ASP A 60 14.55 7.10 1.44
CA ASP A 60 15.44 6.49 0.45
C ASP A 60 14.82 6.40 -0.97
N GLY A 61 14.04 7.41 -1.34
CA GLY A 61 13.34 7.49 -2.62
C GLY A 61 11.95 6.85 -2.64
N ILE A 62 11.54 6.17 -1.56
CA ILE A 62 10.24 5.52 -1.45
C ILE A 62 9.26 6.45 -0.73
N LYS A 63 8.10 6.71 -1.36
CA LYS A 63 7.00 7.49 -0.76
C LYS A 63 6.20 6.61 0.20
N LEU A 64 6.17 6.96 1.48
CA LEU A 64 5.48 6.19 2.52
C LEU A 64 4.52 7.06 3.33
N PRO A 65 3.43 6.51 3.88
CA PRO A 65 2.64 7.21 4.88
C PRO A 65 3.51 7.66 6.06
N LEU A 66 3.16 8.80 6.69
CA LEU A 66 3.95 9.34 7.82
C LEU A 66 4.11 8.35 9.00
N GLY A 67 3.20 7.37 9.09
CA GLY A 67 3.22 6.35 10.14
C GLY A 67 4.23 5.24 9.98
N PHE A 68 4.92 5.19 8.87
CA PHE A 68 5.93 4.17 8.62
C PHE A 68 7.27 4.62 9.18
N ASP A 69 7.88 3.78 10.03
CA ASP A 69 9.19 4.08 10.59
C ASP A 69 10.29 3.86 9.53
N PRO A 70 11.09 4.89 9.18
CA PRO A 70 12.21 4.74 8.26
C PRO A 70 13.23 3.68 8.67
N VAL A 71 13.38 3.42 9.97
CA VAL A 71 14.28 2.37 10.49
C VAL A 71 13.76 1.00 10.10
N GLN A 72 12.44 0.78 10.22
CA GLN A 72 11.82 -0.50 9.85
C GLN A 72 11.88 -0.74 8.34
N LEU A 73 11.60 0.28 7.51
CA LEU A 73 11.78 0.16 6.05
C LEU A 73 13.22 -0.25 5.70
N ARG A 74 14.22 0.45 6.23
CA ARG A 74 15.64 0.13 5.97
C ARG A 74 16.05 -1.24 6.50
N SER A 75 15.41 -1.70 7.58
CA SER A 75 15.60 -3.04 8.11
C SER A 75 15.04 -4.08 7.16
N CYS A 76 13.80 -3.91 6.67
CA CYS A 76 13.19 -4.88 5.77
C CYS A 76 13.90 -4.96 4.41
N LEU A 77 14.43 -3.86 3.87
CA LEU A 77 15.22 -3.86 2.64
C LEU A 77 16.52 -4.70 2.76
N LYS A 78 16.95 -5.05 3.97
CA LYS A 78 18.09 -5.94 4.24
C LYS A 78 17.66 -7.39 4.49
N TYR A 79 16.36 -7.67 4.51
CA TYR A 79 15.84 -9.02 4.68
C TYR A 79 16.25 -9.92 3.51
N GLN A 80 16.60 -11.15 3.83
CA GLN A 80 16.91 -12.17 2.82
C GLN A 80 15.78 -13.19 2.77
N ALA A 81 15.10 -13.27 1.64
CA ALA A 81 14.02 -14.21 1.46
C ALA A 81 14.50 -15.66 1.58
N SER A 82 13.60 -16.54 2.02
CA SER A 82 13.83 -17.98 2.17
C SER A 82 12.76 -18.81 1.46
N ALA A 83 12.99 -20.11 1.33
CA ALA A 83 12.09 -21.03 0.63
C ALA A 83 10.66 -21.12 1.24
N GLY A 84 10.52 -20.78 2.52
CA GLY A 84 9.20 -20.79 3.20
C GLY A 84 8.46 -19.45 3.14
N ASP A 85 8.92 -18.48 2.36
CA ASP A 85 8.30 -17.16 2.29
C ASP A 85 7.27 -17.09 1.18
N VAL A 86 6.13 -16.46 1.48
CA VAL A 86 5.06 -16.16 0.53
C VAL A 86 4.82 -14.65 0.56
N PHE A 87 5.32 -13.97 -0.45
CA PHE A 87 5.07 -12.54 -0.64
C PHE A 87 3.75 -12.33 -1.36
N ILE A 88 2.92 -11.47 -0.80
CA ILE A 88 1.70 -10.97 -1.45
C ILE A 88 1.95 -9.49 -1.73
N ASP A 89 2.17 -9.18 -2.99
CA ASP A 89 2.44 -7.83 -3.44
C ASP A 89 1.29 -7.27 -4.27
N THR A 90 0.97 -6.03 -4.00
CA THR A 90 -0.05 -5.29 -4.73
C THR A 90 0.29 -3.80 -4.66
N PHE A 91 -0.12 -3.02 -5.62
CA PHE A 91 -0.28 -1.59 -5.34
C PHE A 91 -1.41 -1.41 -4.28
N PRO A 92 -1.38 -0.36 -3.43
CA PRO A 92 -2.44 -0.15 -2.44
C PRO A 92 -3.84 -0.28 -3.04
N LYS A 93 -4.75 -0.94 -2.31
CA LYS A 93 -6.17 -1.12 -2.69
C LYS A 93 -6.45 -2.09 -3.85
N CYS A 94 -5.47 -2.88 -4.26
CA CYS A 94 -5.63 -3.92 -5.28
C CYS A 94 -6.00 -5.31 -4.73
N GLY A 95 -6.40 -5.44 -3.44
CA GLY A 95 -6.92 -6.70 -2.88
C GLY A 95 -5.98 -7.40 -1.91
N THR A 96 -4.99 -6.72 -1.35
CA THR A 96 -3.96 -7.26 -0.43
C THR A 96 -4.55 -8.08 0.71
N ASN A 97 -5.50 -7.49 1.48
CA ASN A 97 -6.13 -8.17 2.62
C ASN A 97 -6.95 -9.39 2.20
N TRP A 98 -7.64 -9.31 1.07
CA TRP A 98 -8.42 -10.43 0.55
C TRP A 98 -7.52 -11.59 0.15
N THR A 99 -6.46 -11.32 -0.62
CA THR A 99 -5.47 -12.33 -1.00
C THR A 99 -4.75 -12.90 0.22
N LYS A 100 -4.37 -12.05 1.18
CA LYS A 100 -3.78 -12.50 2.46
C LYS A 100 -4.72 -13.47 3.18
N ARG A 101 -6.01 -13.14 3.29
CA ARG A 101 -7.00 -14.01 3.96
C ARG A 101 -7.15 -15.35 3.26
N ILE A 102 -7.23 -15.37 1.93
CA ILE A 102 -7.26 -16.61 1.15
C ILE A 102 -6.03 -17.47 1.48
N VAL A 103 -4.84 -16.90 1.42
CA VAL A 103 -3.58 -17.63 1.70
C VAL A 103 -3.54 -18.14 3.15
N GLN A 104 -3.98 -17.34 4.13
CA GLN A 104 -4.08 -17.77 5.53
C GLN A 104 -5.00 -18.98 5.68
N LEU A 105 -6.19 -18.94 5.07
CA LEU A 105 -7.15 -20.04 5.13
C LEU A 105 -6.64 -21.33 4.45
N LEU A 106 -5.89 -21.19 3.36
CA LEU A 106 -5.26 -22.32 2.68
C LEU A 106 -4.15 -22.98 3.50
N PHE A 107 -3.48 -22.24 4.38
CA PHE A 107 -2.47 -22.80 5.30
C PHE A 107 -3.03 -23.22 6.66
N GLY A 108 -4.34 -23.07 6.88
CA GLY A 108 -5.08 -23.50 8.09
C GLY A 108 -5.30 -22.37 9.11
N GLU A 109 -6.49 -22.40 9.73
CA GLU A 109 -6.97 -21.38 10.68
C GLU A 109 -6.18 -21.32 12.00
N ASN A 110 -5.55 -22.42 12.42
CA ASN A 110 -4.81 -22.53 13.70
C ASN A 110 -3.40 -21.92 13.66
N SER A 111 -3.06 -21.20 12.61
CA SER A 111 -1.80 -20.48 12.59
C SER A 111 -1.92 -19.26 13.53
N ALA A 112 -0.88 -18.98 14.32
CA ALA A 112 -0.71 -17.74 15.12
C ALA A 112 -0.89 -16.44 14.29
N ARG A 113 -1.45 -16.55 13.11
CA ARG A 113 -1.67 -15.61 12.04
C ARG A 113 -3.06 -14.96 12.06
N ASP A 114 -4.00 -15.52 12.89
CA ASP A 114 -5.40 -15.05 12.94
C ASP A 114 -5.61 -13.81 13.84
N SER A 115 -4.58 -13.39 14.60
CA SER A 115 -4.67 -12.22 15.49
C SER A 115 -4.33 -10.89 14.80
N ASP A 116 -4.18 -10.90 13.48
CA ASP A 116 -3.62 -9.79 12.72
C ASP A 116 -4.67 -8.81 12.23
N TYR A 117 -4.71 -7.60 12.78
CA TYR A 117 -5.51 -6.54 12.21
C TYR A 117 -4.88 -6.06 10.89
N GLY A 118 -5.55 -6.37 9.77
CA GLY A 118 -5.15 -5.88 8.45
C GLY A 118 -3.73 -6.29 8.05
N LEU A 119 -2.83 -5.32 7.97
CA LEU A 119 -1.44 -5.50 7.53
C LEU A 119 -0.42 -5.44 8.67
N SER A 120 -0.87 -5.23 9.93
CA SER A 120 -0.03 -4.72 11.01
C SER A 120 1.11 -5.62 11.46
N THR A 121 1.03 -6.96 11.29
CA THR A 121 2.07 -7.88 11.79
C THR A 121 2.92 -8.51 10.69
N SER A 122 2.54 -8.36 9.42
CA SER A 122 3.28 -8.95 8.29
C SER A 122 3.47 -7.98 7.14
N PHE A 123 3.17 -6.69 7.35
CA PHE A 123 3.38 -5.68 6.33
C PHE A 123 4.85 -5.26 6.32
N PHE A 124 5.54 -5.67 5.28
CA PHE A 124 7.00 -5.69 5.16
C PHE A 124 7.64 -4.34 5.50
N GLU A 125 7.17 -3.26 4.87
CA GLU A 125 7.71 -1.92 5.03
C GLU A 125 7.45 -1.32 6.42
N MET A 126 6.47 -1.88 7.15
CA MET A 126 6.02 -1.34 8.43
C MET A 126 6.68 -2.03 9.62
N VAL A 127 6.91 -3.34 9.55
CA VAL A 127 7.31 -4.13 10.71
C VAL A 127 8.82 -4.38 10.79
N GLY A 128 9.51 -4.32 9.65
CA GLY A 128 10.94 -4.56 9.57
C GLY A 128 11.33 -6.05 9.59
N LYS A 129 12.62 -6.30 9.38
CA LYS A 129 13.19 -7.62 9.18
C LYS A 129 12.97 -8.56 10.39
N ASP A 130 13.22 -8.08 11.60
CA ASP A 130 13.24 -8.94 12.79
C ASP A 130 11.85 -9.54 13.09
N VAL A 131 10.78 -8.76 12.85
CA VAL A 131 9.40 -9.24 12.98
C VAL A 131 9.09 -10.27 11.91
N ILE A 132 9.53 -10.04 10.66
CA ILE A 132 9.33 -11.00 9.56
C ILE A 132 10.06 -12.31 9.84
N GLU A 133 11.31 -12.27 10.32
CA GLU A 133 12.09 -13.47 10.67
C GLU A 133 11.46 -14.29 11.80
N ALA A 134 10.77 -13.63 12.73
CA ALA A 134 10.06 -14.28 13.83
C ALA A 134 8.73 -14.93 13.41
N LEU A 135 8.19 -14.63 12.23
CA LEU A 135 6.95 -15.25 11.77
C LEU A 135 7.12 -16.76 11.54
N PRO A 136 6.09 -17.57 11.87
CA PRO A 136 6.11 -19.00 11.58
C PRO A 136 6.08 -19.24 10.07
N GLN A 137 6.77 -20.30 9.61
CA GLN A 137 6.74 -20.72 8.21
C GLN A 137 5.47 -21.53 7.90
N PRO A 138 4.92 -21.41 6.67
CA PRO A 138 5.32 -20.45 5.63
C PRO A 138 5.00 -19.01 6.08
N ARG A 139 5.96 -18.11 5.88
CA ARG A 139 5.76 -16.69 6.23
C ARG A 139 4.89 -16.01 5.19
N ILE A 140 3.76 -15.48 5.60
CA ILE A 140 2.89 -14.68 4.73
C ILE A 140 3.27 -13.22 4.91
N ILE A 141 3.90 -12.63 3.90
CA ILE A 141 4.48 -11.28 3.92
C ILE A 141 3.71 -10.43 2.91
N THR A 142 3.12 -9.32 3.37
CA THR A 142 2.43 -8.38 2.48
C THR A 142 3.30 -7.15 2.24
N THR A 143 3.22 -6.59 1.04
CA THR A 143 4.06 -5.45 0.63
C THR A 143 3.39 -4.63 -0.48
N HIS A 144 3.84 -3.38 -0.65
CA HIS A 144 3.49 -2.49 -1.75
C HIS A 144 4.73 -1.95 -2.48
N LEU A 145 5.87 -2.62 -2.31
CA LEU A 145 7.11 -2.21 -2.97
C LEU A 145 7.16 -2.67 -4.43
N GLU A 146 7.85 -1.92 -5.25
CA GLU A 146 8.16 -2.34 -6.62
C GLU A 146 9.02 -3.62 -6.63
N TYR A 147 8.89 -4.42 -7.69
CA TYR A 147 9.53 -5.74 -7.81
C TYR A 147 11.02 -5.72 -7.49
N GLN A 148 11.78 -4.73 -7.96
CA GLN A 148 13.24 -4.65 -7.76
C GLN A 148 13.66 -4.42 -6.32
N LEU A 149 12.77 -3.91 -5.47
CA LEU A 149 13.03 -3.65 -4.04
C LEU A 149 12.80 -4.86 -3.16
N LEU A 150 12.12 -5.89 -3.67
CA LEU A 150 11.88 -7.10 -2.89
C LEU A 150 13.09 -8.03 -2.88
N PRO A 151 13.35 -8.70 -1.76
CA PRO A 151 14.32 -9.78 -1.70
C PRO A 151 13.87 -10.95 -2.57
N LYS A 152 14.79 -11.57 -3.31
CA LYS A 152 14.51 -12.68 -4.20
C LYS A 152 15.10 -13.97 -3.69
N HIS A 153 14.30 -15.05 -3.75
CA HIS A 153 14.77 -16.40 -3.47
C HIS A 153 14.02 -17.39 -4.38
N PRO A 154 14.68 -18.37 -5.02
CA PRO A 154 14.03 -19.27 -5.98
C PRO A 154 12.96 -20.16 -5.35
N GLY A 155 13.06 -20.46 -4.06
CA GLY A 155 12.07 -21.24 -3.31
C GLY A 155 10.99 -20.39 -2.64
N ALA A 156 11.09 -19.06 -2.63
CA ALA A 156 10.00 -18.20 -2.17
C ALA A 156 8.90 -18.09 -3.23
N LYS A 157 7.67 -17.84 -2.83
CA LYS A 157 6.52 -17.65 -3.72
C LYS A 157 6.10 -16.18 -3.71
N TYR A 158 5.77 -15.63 -4.87
CA TYR A 158 5.35 -14.23 -5.05
C TYR A 158 3.98 -14.20 -5.71
N ILE A 159 2.99 -13.68 -4.99
CA ILE A 159 1.63 -13.47 -5.50
C ILE A 159 1.49 -11.98 -5.79
N TYR A 160 1.40 -11.62 -7.06
CA TYR A 160 1.17 -10.25 -7.48
C TYR A 160 -0.27 -10.08 -7.94
N VAL A 161 -0.99 -9.15 -7.30
CA VAL A 161 -2.38 -8.84 -7.67
C VAL A 161 -2.48 -7.39 -8.12
N VAL A 162 -2.97 -7.22 -9.34
CA VAL A 162 -3.26 -5.91 -9.94
C VAL A 162 -4.77 -5.68 -10.00
N ARG A 163 -5.20 -4.44 -10.01
CA ARG A 163 -6.59 -4.03 -10.14
C ARG A 163 -6.71 -2.92 -11.17
N ASN A 164 -7.82 -2.89 -11.92
CA ASN A 164 -8.17 -1.77 -12.78
C ASN A 164 -7.82 -0.42 -12.11
N PRO A 165 -7.00 0.44 -12.74
CA PRO A 165 -6.50 1.67 -12.11
C PRO A 165 -7.60 2.66 -11.75
N LYS A 166 -8.73 2.70 -12.47
CA LYS A 166 -9.86 3.57 -12.10
C LYS A 166 -10.50 3.12 -10.80
N ASP A 167 -10.80 1.82 -10.63
CA ASP A 167 -11.31 1.26 -9.38
C ASP A 167 -10.29 1.33 -8.24
N CYS A 168 -9.00 1.16 -8.56
CA CYS A 168 -7.91 1.35 -7.61
C CYS A 168 -7.86 2.80 -7.13
N CYS A 169 -7.89 3.77 -8.03
CA CYS A 169 -7.89 5.21 -7.73
C CYS A 169 -9.06 5.59 -6.81
N VAL A 170 -10.29 5.19 -7.16
CA VAL A 170 -11.48 5.44 -6.32
C VAL A 170 -11.32 4.83 -4.93
N SER A 171 -10.88 3.57 -4.84
CA SER A 171 -10.69 2.89 -3.57
C SER A 171 -9.60 3.55 -2.73
N TYR A 172 -8.53 4.03 -3.37
CA TYR A 172 -7.42 4.67 -2.68
C TYR A 172 -7.75 6.11 -2.26
N PHE A 173 -8.51 6.85 -3.05
CA PHE A 173 -9.08 8.13 -2.65
C PHE A 173 -9.87 8.03 -1.35
N HIS A 174 -10.83 7.11 -1.27
CA HIS A 174 -11.61 6.93 -0.05
C HIS A 174 -10.75 6.50 1.14
N HIS A 175 -9.73 5.68 0.91
CA HIS A 175 -8.77 5.28 1.94
C HIS A 175 -7.97 6.49 2.45
N THR A 176 -7.39 7.26 1.54
CA THR A 176 -6.59 8.44 1.87
C THR A 176 -7.42 9.50 2.58
N LYS A 177 -8.64 9.76 2.11
CA LYS A 177 -9.56 10.73 2.68
C LYS A 177 -9.97 10.40 4.11
N LYS A 178 -10.20 9.11 4.43
CA LYS A 178 -10.66 8.67 5.75
C LYS A 178 -9.53 8.30 6.72
N THR A 179 -8.31 8.16 6.24
CA THR A 179 -7.17 7.78 7.07
C THR A 179 -6.44 9.04 7.54
N LYS A 180 -6.59 9.38 8.81
CA LYS A 180 -6.13 10.66 9.41
C LYS A 180 -4.66 10.99 9.18
N VAL A 181 -3.78 10.00 9.05
CA VAL A 181 -2.35 10.20 8.81
C VAL A 181 -2.04 10.97 7.52
N TYR A 182 -2.96 10.96 6.56
CA TYR A 182 -2.77 11.65 5.29
C TYR A 182 -3.16 13.13 5.34
N HIS A 183 -3.94 13.57 6.34
CA HIS A 183 -4.48 14.94 6.43
C HIS A 183 -5.14 15.41 5.12
N PHE A 184 -6.00 14.57 4.54
CA PHE A 184 -6.65 14.79 3.25
C PHE A 184 -8.19 14.70 3.35
N GLU A 185 -8.76 14.94 4.53
CA GLU A 185 -10.18 14.80 4.83
C GLU A 185 -11.05 15.69 3.95
N ASP A 186 -10.56 16.89 3.63
CA ASP A 186 -11.25 17.88 2.79
C ASP A 186 -10.88 17.77 1.29
N GLY A 187 -10.01 16.83 0.92
CA GLY A 187 -9.59 16.65 -0.46
C GLY A 187 -10.72 16.18 -1.37
N THR A 188 -10.68 16.63 -2.61
CA THR A 188 -11.65 16.27 -3.66
C THR A 188 -11.14 15.10 -4.50
N PHE A 189 -12.06 14.47 -5.25
CA PHE A 189 -11.66 13.39 -6.16
C PHE A 189 -10.83 13.91 -7.34
N ASP A 190 -11.11 15.12 -7.83
CA ASP A 190 -10.32 15.74 -8.91
C ASP A 190 -8.86 15.95 -8.52
N GLU A 191 -8.62 16.50 -7.33
CA GLU A 191 -7.27 16.67 -6.77
C GLU A 191 -6.57 15.30 -6.66
N TYR A 192 -7.27 14.31 -6.12
CA TYR A 192 -6.70 12.97 -5.92
C TYR A 192 -6.40 12.24 -7.24
N LEU A 193 -7.28 12.37 -8.23
CA LEU A 193 -7.07 11.78 -9.56
C LEU A 193 -5.80 12.32 -10.21
N GLN A 194 -5.58 13.65 -10.11
CA GLN A 194 -4.35 14.23 -10.63
C GLN A 194 -3.12 13.65 -9.94
N LEU A 195 -3.13 13.60 -8.59
CA LEU A 195 -2.04 13.03 -7.80
C LEU A 195 -1.78 11.56 -8.14
N PHE A 196 -2.85 10.77 -8.33
CA PHE A 196 -2.75 9.37 -8.71
C PHE A 196 -2.10 9.20 -10.09
N VAL A 197 -2.53 10.01 -11.07
CA VAL A 197 -1.97 10.00 -12.42
C VAL A 197 -0.50 10.43 -12.43
N ASP A 198 -0.13 11.41 -11.60
CA ASP A 198 1.23 11.93 -11.50
C ASP A 198 2.16 11.03 -10.65
N GLY A 199 1.59 10.04 -9.94
CA GLY A 199 2.34 9.19 -9.02
C GLY A 199 2.72 9.90 -7.71
N GLU A 200 1.98 10.96 -7.35
CA GLU A 200 2.16 11.74 -6.13
C GLU A 200 1.27 11.22 -4.99
N THR A 201 1.21 9.88 -4.86
CA THR A 201 0.53 9.19 -3.77
C THR A 201 1.54 8.43 -2.90
N SER A 202 1.14 7.99 -1.71
CA SER A 202 1.95 7.04 -0.93
C SER A 202 2.17 5.77 -1.75
N PHE A 203 3.36 5.19 -1.63
CA PHE A 203 3.87 4.08 -2.44
C PHE A 203 4.10 4.43 -3.92
N GLY A 204 3.97 5.71 -4.31
CA GLY A 204 4.40 6.21 -5.61
C GLY A 204 3.40 6.00 -6.75
N ASP A 205 3.93 5.68 -7.92
CA ASP A 205 3.18 5.60 -9.18
C ASP A 205 2.64 4.19 -9.42
N TYR A 206 1.32 4.08 -9.55
CA TYR A 206 0.63 2.83 -9.87
C TYR A 206 1.17 2.17 -11.15
N PHE A 207 1.43 2.95 -12.18
CA PHE A 207 1.88 2.44 -13.47
C PHE A 207 3.33 1.93 -13.40
N SER A 208 4.20 2.64 -12.71
CA SER A 208 5.57 2.19 -12.45
C SER A 208 5.59 0.89 -11.65
N HIS A 209 4.72 0.78 -10.65
CA HIS A 209 4.57 -0.44 -9.87
C HIS A 209 4.13 -1.62 -10.76
N LEU A 210 3.10 -1.45 -11.61
CA LEU A 210 2.68 -2.47 -12.57
C LEU A 210 3.82 -2.85 -13.53
N LEU A 211 4.50 -1.86 -14.10
CA LEU A 211 5.60 -2.07 -15.04
C LEU A 211 6.81 -2.76 -14.39
N SER A 212 7.04 -2.58 -13.10
CA SER A 212 8.10 -3.29 -12.37
C SER A 212 7.85 -4.79 -12.29
N TRP A 213 6.58 -5.20 -12.18
CA TRP A 213 6.16 -6.60 -12.04
C TRP A 213 5.93 -7.30 -13.38
N TYR A 214 5.36 -6.61 -14.35
CA TYR A 214 4.88 -7.23 -15.59
C TYR A 214 5.95 -8.05 -16.36
N PRO A 215 7.22 -7.62 -16.47
CA PRO A 215 8.25 -8.44 -17.12
C PRO A 215 8.54 -9.76 -16.40
N ASN A 216 8.10 -9.89 -15.13
CA ASN A 216 8.42 -11.03 -14.26
C ASN A 216 7.24 -11.98 -14.05
N ILE A 217 6.09 -11.77 -14.72
CA ILE A 217 4.88 -12.60 -14.54
C ILE A 217 5.02 -14.03 -15.05
N HIS A 218 6.06 -14.33 -15.83
CA HIS A 218 6.35 -15.66 -16.35
C HIS A 218 7.41 -16.43 -15.54
N VAL A 219 7.93 -15.81 -14.48
CA VAL A 219 8.89 -16.47 -13.59
C VAL A 219 8.17 -17.55 -12.79
N ALA A 220 8.75 -18.76 -12.70
CA ALA A 220 8.07 -19.94 -12.17
C ALA A 220 7.53 -19.80 -10.73
N ASN A 221 8.16 -18.97 -9.92
CA ASN A 221 7.73 -18.70 -8.54
C ASN A 221 6.97 -17.37 -8.38
N VAL A 222 6.43 -16.84 -9.48
CA VAL A 222 5.53 -15.67 -9.52
C VAL A 222 4.17 -16.10 -10.07
N ILE A 223 3.10 -15.72 -9.41
CA ILE A 223 1.74 -15.81 -9.95
C ILE A 223 1.17 -14.41 -10.13
N PHE A 224 0.67 -14.12 -11.33
CA PHE A 224 0.00 -12.88 -11.66
C PHE A 224 -1.51 -13.10 -11.65
N LEU A 225 -2.23 -12.23 -10.93
CA LEU A 225 -3.68 -12.25 -10.79
C LEU A 225 -4.24 -10.86 -11.01
N THR A 226 -5.45 -10.76 -11.57
CA THR A 226 -6.22 -9.53 -11.55
C THR A 226 -7.30 -9.60 -10.47
N TYR A 227 -7.54 -8.50 -9.80
CA TYR A 227 -8.65 -8.40 -8.83
C TYR A 227 -9.98 -8.74 -9.50
N GLU A 228 -10.13 -8.35 -10.76
CA GLU A 228 -11.32 -8.54 -11.56
C GLU A 228 -11.59 -10.03 -11.81
N ASP A 229 -10.57 -10.81 -12.22
CA ASP A 229 -10.72 -12.27 -12.43
C ASP A 229 -11.01 -12.97 -11.10
N MET A 230 -10.31 -12.58 -10.03
CA MET A 230 -10.58 -13.11 -8.70
C MET A 230 -12.02 -12.84 -8.24
N LYS A 231 -12.61 -11.73 -8.65
CA LYS A 231 -14.02 -11.37 -8.33
C LYS A 231 -15.03 -12.04 -9.24
N LYS A 232 -14.71 -12.24 -10.52
CA LYS A 232 -15.58 -12.92 -11.49
C LYS A 232 -15.71 -14.41 -11.17
N ASP A 233 -14.61 -15.04 -10.80
CA ASP A 233 -14.55 -16.46 -10.43
C ASP A 233 -13.66 -16.67 -9.19
N PRO A 234 -14.19 -16.41 -7.98
CA PRO A 234 -13.40 -16.56 -6.76
C PRO A 234 -12.96 -18.01 -6.50
N GLU A 235 -13.76 -19.00 -6.93
CA GLU A 235 -13.44 -20.43 -6.79
C GLU A 235 -12.21 -20.80 -7.59
N ALA A 236 -12.18 -20.44 -8.90
CA ALA A 236 -11.02 -20.66 -9.74
C ALA A 236 -9.79 -19.89 -9.23
N ALA A 237 -9.96 -18.69 -8.69
CA ALA A 237 -8.87 -17.91 -8.11
C ALA A 237 -8.27 -18.61 -6.88
N VAL A 238 -9.09 -19.10 -5.96
CA VAL A 238 -8.64 -19.85 -4.77
C VAL A 238 -7.90 -21.12 -5.18
N LEU A 239 -8.43 -21.91 -6.13
CA LEU A 239 -7.78 -23.11 -6.65
C LEU A 239 -6.43 -22.79 -7.33
N LYS A 240 -6.36 -21.69 -8.10
CA LYS A 240 -5.15 -21.23 -8.75
C LYS A 240 -4.06 -20.87 -7.73
N ILE A 241 -4.44 -20.15 -6.67
CA ILE A 241 -3.54 -19.80 -5.56
C ILE A 241 -3.10 -21.07 -4.82
N ALA A 242 -4.03 -21.97 -4.47
CA ALA A 242 -3.73 -23.22 -3.75
C ALA A 242 -2.75 -24.10 -4.53
N LYS A 243 -2.96 -24.24 -5.85
CA LYS A 243 -2.05 -24.97 -6.74
C LYS A 243 -0.66 -24.32 -6.80
N PHE A 244 -0.59 -23.00 -6.93
CA PHE A 244 0.66 -22.26 -6.96
C PHE A 244 1.45 -22.41 -5.66
N LEU A 245 0.76 -22.38 -4.51
CA LEU A 245 1.33 -22.57 -3.18
C LEU A 245 1.63 -24.04 -2.86
N GLU A 246 1.30 -24.97 -3.76
CA GLU A 246 1.51 -26.41 -3.60
C GLU A 246 0.83 -26.97 -2.34
N VAL A 247 -0.39 -26.46 -2.04
CA VAL A 247 -1.20 -26.96 -0.93
C VAL A 247 -1.41 -28.45 -1.07
N LYS A 248 -1.10 -29.20 -0.01
CA LYS A 248 -1.14 -30.68 -0.03
C LYS A 248 -2.48 -31.28 0.41
N ASP A 249 -3.32 -30.50 1.08
CA ASP A 249 -4.63 -30.96 1.54
C ASP A 249 -5.60 -31.14 0.35
N PRO A 250 -6.00 -32.38 0.04
CA PRO A 250 -6.87 -32.65 -1.11
C PRO A 250 -8.27 -32.03 -0.96
N GLU A 251 -8.74 -31.81 0.27
CA GLU A 251 -10.03 -31.17 0.50
C GLU A 251 -10.00 -29.68 0.09
N LEU A 252 -8.86 -29.00 0.27
CA LEU A 252 -8.67 -27.63 -0.19
C LEU A 252 -8.50 -27.50 -1.71
N MET A 253 -8.32 -28.61 -2.41
CA MET A 253 -8.28 -28.68 -3.88
C MET A 253 -9.59 -29.19 -4.49
N ASN A 254 -10.62 -29.47 -3.67
CA ASN A 254 -11.92 -29.97 -4.09
C ASN A 254 -13.03 -28.97 -3.76
N PRO A 255 -13.61 -28.24 -4.74
CA PRO A 255 -14.68 -27.28 -4.52
C PRO A 255 -15.91 -27.83 -3.81
N SER A 256 -16.17 -29.13 -3.93
CA SER A 256 -17.31 -29.79 -3.28
C SER A 256 -17.09 -30.09 -1.79
N SER A 257 -15.86 -30.01 -1.29
CA SER A 257 -15.54 -30.30 0.11
C SER A 257 -16.02 -29.20 1.05
N ASP A 258 -16.26 -29.56 2.30
CA ASP A 258 -16.66 -28.58 3.31
C ASP A 258 -15.53 -27.62 3.68
N LYS A 259 -14.27 -28.09 3.65
CA LYS A 259 -13.11 -27.21 3.85
C LYS A 259 -13.00 -26.13 2.79
N PHE A 260 -13.12 -26.50 1.52
CA PHE A 260 -13.06 -25.52 0.43
C PHE A 260 -14.21 -24.51 0.53
N LYS A 261 -15.44 -24.99 0.76
CA LYS A 261 -16.62 -24.12 0.98
C LYS A 261 -16.40 -23.16 2.14
N LYS A 262 -15.74 -23.62 3.21
CA LYS A 262 -15.40 -22.76 4.35
C LYS A 262 -14.39 -21.67 3.98
N VAL A 263 -13.39 -21.97 3.15
CA VAL A 263 -12.46 -20.97 2.59
C VAL A 263 -13.24 -19.91 1.81
N MET A 264 -14.17 -20.32 0.95
CA MET A 264 -15.02 -19.42 0.16
C MET A 264 -15.88 -18.52 1.04
N GLU A 265 -16.54 -19.08 2.05
CA GLU A 265 -17.36 -18.36 3.01
C GLU A 265 -16.52 -17.29 3.77
N LEU A 266 -15.40 -17.71 4.37
CA LEU A 266 -14.58 -16.85 5.22
C LEU A 266 -13.75 -15.81 4.44
N SER A 267 -13.59 -15.99 3.13
CA SER A 267 -12.99 -15.01 2.24
C SER A 267 -14.02 -14.13 1.49
N SER A 268 -15.32 -14.31 1.76
CA SER A 268 -16.37 -13.45 1.21
C SER A 268 -16.24 -12.00 1.68
N VAL A 269 -16.83 -11.05 0.95
CA VAL A 269 -16.77 -9.62 1.30
C VAL A 269 -17.33 -9.35 2.69
N ASP A 270 -18.43 -9.99 3.03
CA ASP A 270 -19.11 -9.78 4.32
C ASP A 270 -18.31 -10.38 5.48
N SER A 271 -17.81 -11.61 5.32
CA SER A 271 -16.91 -12.21 6.30
C SER A 271 -15.61 -11.43 6.46
N MET A 272 -15.09 -10.85 5.38
CA MET A 272 -13.91 -9.98 5.44
C MET A 272 -14.17 -8.68 6.21
N LYS A 273 -15.33 -8.07 6.06
CA LYS A 273 -15.72 -6.89 6.85
C LYS A 273 -15.79 -7.23 8.34
N GLU A 274 -16.49 -8.32 8.68
CA GLU A 274 -16.60 -8.78 10.07
C GLU A 274 -15.21 -9.12 10.66
N TYR A 275 -14.38 -9.85 9.93
CA TYR A 275 -13.02 -10.19 10.32
C TYR A 275 -12.18 -8.92 10.63
N LEU A 276 -12.26 -7.90 9.78
CA LEU A 276 -11.52 -6.66 9.98
C LEU A 276 -12.06 -5.85 11.17
N VAL A 277 -13.37 -5.77 11.35
CA VAL A 277 -13.99 -5.10 12.51
C VAL A 277 -13.55 -5.80 13.82
N ASN A 278 -13.63 -7.13 13.87
CA ASN A 278 -13.25 -7.88 15.05
C ASN A 278 -11.75 -7.72 15.39
N ASN A 279 -10.88 -7.75 14.39
CA ASN A 279 -9.46 -7.55 14.61
C ASN A 279 -9.11 -6.08 14.95
N TYR A 280 -9.84 -5.10 14.39
CA TYR A 280 -9.70 -3.71 14.80
C TYR A 280 -10.02 -3.53 16.29
N LYS A 281 -11.16 -4.08 16.74
CA LYS A 281 -11.54 -4.06 18.16
C LYS A 281 -10.52 -4.74 19.06
N LYS A 282 -9.95 -5.87 18.65
CA LYS A 282 -8.87 -6.54 19.39
C LYS A 282 -7.62 -5.66 19.53
N ALA A 283 -7.26 -4.93 18.48
CA ALA A 283 -6.07 -4.08 18.46
C ALA A 283 -6.26 -2.75 19.20
N MET A 284 -7.45 -2.13 19.05
CA MET A 284 -7.74 -0.77 19.50
C MET A 284 -8.70 -0.69 20.67
N GLY A 285 -9.31 -1.80 21.09
CA GLY A 285 -10.42 -1.83 22.03
C GLY A 285 -11.74 -1.41 21.36
N ASP A 286 -12.78 -1.13 22.19
CA ASP A 286 -14.08 -0.68 21.71
C ASP A 286 -14.14 0.83 21.39
N GLU A 287 -13.00 1.49 21.25
CA GLU A 287 -12.93 2.91 20.89
C GLU A 287 -13.44 3.11 19.46
N ASP A 288 -14.33 4.09 19.30
CA ASP A 288 -14.84 4.51 17.99
C ASP A 288 -13.67 5.05 17.13
N PRO A 289 -13.41 4.46 15.95
CA PRO A 289 -12.32 4.91 15.07
C PRO A 289 -12.37 6.41 14.73
N GLU A 290 -13.59 6.98 14.65
CA GLU A 290 -13.77 8.40 14.35
C GLU A 290 -13.43 9.30 15.55
N LYS A 291 -13.52 8.77 16.78
CA LYS A 291 -13.21 9.47 18.04
C LYS A 291 -11.80 9.21 18.53
N TRP A 292 -11.06 8.36 17.82
CA TRP A 292 -9.71 8.03 18.22
C TRP A 292 -8.82 9.28 18.26
N THR A 293 -8.19 9.50 19.41
CA THR A 293 -7.21 10.57 19.60
C THR A 293 -5.83 9.95 19.85
N PRO A 294 -4.76 10.58 19.37
CA PRO A 294 -3.41 10.09 19.63
C PRO A 294 -3.17 10.02 21.15
N LYS A 295 -2.76 8.85 21.63
CA LYS A 295 -2.18 8.73 22.97
C LYS A 295 -0.70 9.10 22.88
N GLU A 296 -0.12 9.66 23.95
CA GLU A 296 1.31 10.06 23.96
C GLU A 296 2.24 8.92 23.52
N ASP A 297 1.88 7.67 23.86
CA ASP A 297 2.61 6.46 23.48
C ASP A 297 2.25 5.89 22.11
N TYR A 298 1.24 6.44 21.42
CA TYR A 298 0.75 5.96 20.13
C TYR A 298 0.49 7.12 19.20
N PRO A 299 1.50 7.61 18.48
CA PRO A 299 1.34 8.75 17.57
C PRO A 299 0.32 8.45 16.46
N LEU A 300 -0.40 9.47 15.99
CA LEU A 300 -1.40 9.43 14.89
C LEU A 300 -1.00 8.54 13.73
N ALA A 301 0.29 8.50 13.49
CA ALA A 301 0.96 7.74 12.49
C ALA A 301 0.75 6.21 12.58
N ARG A 302 0.41 5.68 13.74
CA ARG A 302 0.23 4.24 13.97
C ARG A 302 -1.23 3.80 14.09
N ALA A 303 -2.19 4.74 14.02
CA ALA A 303 -3.60 4.37 13.99
C ALA A 303 -3.89 3.56 12.72
N PRO A 304 -4.36 2.32 12.84
CA PRO A 304 -4.75 1.56 11.66
C PRO A 304 -5.93 2.26 10.99
N PRO A 305 -6.02 2.20 9.65
CA PRO A 305 -7.16 2.77 8.95
C PRO A 305 -8.46 2.09 9.39
N PRO A 306 -9.60 2.83 9.44
CA PRO A 306 -10.89 2.26 9.81
C PRO A 306 -11.27 1.03 8.98
N PRO A 307 -11.96 0.02 9.55
CA PRO A 307 -12.32 -1.21 8.85
C PRO A 307 -13.11 -0.98 7.55
N ASP A 308 -13.98 0.00 7.51
CA ASP A 308 -14.84 0.34 6.36
C ASP A 308 -14.05 0.87 5.15
N VAL A 309 -12.85 1.39 5.34
CA VAL A 309 -11.96 1.79 4.24
C VAL A 309 -11.05 0.67 3.78
N MET A 310 -10.85 -0.34 4.61
CA MET A 310 -10.06 -1.52 4.24
C MET A 310 -10.84 -2.40 3.27
N VAL A 311 -12.12 -2.67 3.54
CA VAL A 311 -13.05 -3.37 2.64
C VAL A 311 -14.33 -2.54 2.50
N ARG A 312 -14.37 -1.64 1.50
CA ARG A 312 -15.47 -0.71 1.28
C ARG A 312 -16.68 -1.40 0.61
N LYS A 313 -16.65 -1.65 -0.68
CA LYS A 313 -17.73 -2.27 -1.47
C LYS A 313 -17.36 -3.66 -2.00
N GLY A 314 -16.09 -3.87 -2.36
CA GLY A 314 -15.60 -5.14 -2.91
C GLY A 314 -16.21 -5.49 -4.27
N ILE A 315 -16.49 -4.51 -5.12
CA ILE A 315 -17.09 -4.67 -6.45
C ILE A 315 -16.14 -4.20 -7.56
N ILE A 316 -16.40 -4.66 -8.78
CA ILE A 316 -15.76 -4.21 -10.02
C ILE A 316 -16.60 -3.07 -10.62
N GLY A 317 -15.94 -2.07 -11.22
CA GLY A 317 -16.61 -1.03 -11.99
C GLY A 317 -17.25 0.09 -11.15
N ASP A 318 -16.98 0.17 -9.83
CA ASP A 318 -17.48 1.26 -9.00
C ASP A 318 -16.97 2.64 -9.43
N TRP A 319 -15.90 2.68 -10.20
CA TRP A 319 -15.38 3.90 -10.79
C TRP A 319 -16.42 4.64 -11.65
N ARG A 320 -17.35 3.92 -12.30
CA ARG A 320 -18.42 4.51 -13.11
C ARG A 320 -19.39 5.39 -12.31
N ASN A 321 -19.45 5.18 -10.98
CA ASN A 321 -20.27 5.99 -10.07
C ASN A 321 -19.55 7.25 -9.59
N VAL A 322 -18.25 7.42 -9.90
CA VAL A 322 -17.40 8.47 -9.34
C VAL A 322 -16.73 9.32 -10.44
N PHE A 323 -16.23 8.67 -11.49
CA PHE A 323 -15.56 9.35 -12.59
C PHE A 323 -16.56 10.10 -13.48
N SER A 324 -16.24 11.33 -13.85
CA SER A 324 -16.84 11.95 -15.04
C SER A 324 -16.21 11.35 -16.31
N LYS A 325 -16.85 11.56 -17.47
CA LYS A 325 -16.28 11.13 -18.76
C LYS A 325 -14.91 11.74 -19.05
N GLU A 326 -14.70 12.99 -18.65
CA GLU A 326 -13.42 13.67 -18.83
C GLU A 326 -12.34 13.05 -17.94
N GLN A 327 -12.64 12.81 -16.67
CA GLN A 327 -11.75 12.13 -15.73
C GLN A 327 -11.41 10.71 -16.20
N SER A 328 -12.41 9.99 -16.75
CA SER A 328 -12.23 8.64 -17.31
C SER A 328 -11.21 8.66 -18.45
N ARG A 329 -11.39 9.56 -19.44
CA ARG A 329 -10.45 9.74 -20.56
C ARG A 329 -9.05 10.15 -20.10
N LYS A 330 -8.94 11.00 -19.08
CA LYS A 330 -7.65 11.38 -18.49
C LYS A 330 -6.90 10.16 -17.93
N MET A 331 -7.59 9.27 -17.23
CA MET A 331 -6.98 8.03 -16.73
C MET A 331 -6.60 7.08 -17.86
N GLU A 332 -7.44 6.94 -18.88
CA GLU A 332 -7.16 6.12 -20.08
C GLU A 332 -5.95 6.63 -20.84
N GLN A 333 -5.84 7.95 -21.00
CA GLN A 333 -4.68 8.57 -21.62
C GLN A 333 -3.40 8.31 -20.81
N ALA A 334 -3.46 8.47 -19.49
CA ALA A 334 -2.31 8.17 -18.62
C ALA A 334 -1.87 6.69 -18.71
N MET A 335 -2.83 5.76 -18.79
CA MET A 335 -2.54 4.34 -19.01
C MET A 335 -1.87 4.10 -20.37
N ALA A 336 -2.38 4.72 -21.44
CA ALA A 336 -1.81 4.59 -22.76
C ALA A 336 -0.39 5.16 -22.83
N ASP A 337 -0.17 6.33 -22.24
CA ASP A 337 1.13 7.01 -22.28
C ASP A 337 2.19 6.29 -21.47
N LYS A 338 1.83 5.82 -20.26
CA LYS A 338 2.77 5.20 -19.32
C LYS A 338 2.99 3.71 -19.59
N CYS A 339 1.96 2.98 -20.01
CA CYS A 339 2.00 1.52 -20.15
C CYS A 339 1.85 1.04 -21.59
N GLY A 340 1.03 1.70 -22.44
CA GLY A 340 0.56 1.17 -23.70
C GLY A 340 1.64 0.81 -24.72
N LYS A 341 2.85 1.36 -24.60
CA LYS A 341 4.01 1.00 -25.43
C LYS A 341 4.80 -0.20 -24.91
N LEU A 342 4.60 -0.56 -23.64
CA LEU A 342 5.40 -1.55 -22.92
C LEU A 342 4.62 -2.83 -22.64
N ILE A 343 3.30 -2.73 -22.48
CA ILE A 343 2.41 -3.86 -22.18
C ILE A 343 1.11 -3.73 -22.97
N ASP A 344 0.59 -4.89 -23.35
CA ASP A 344 -0.75 -5.00 -23.96
C ASP A 344 -1.79 -5.09 -22.85
N LEU A 345 -2.43 -3.97 -22.56
CA LEU A 345 -3.42 -3.86 -21.46
C LEU A 345 -4.64 -4.76 -21.68
N SER A 346 -4.99 -5.12 -22.94
CA SER A 346 -6.09 -6.02 -23.24
C SER A 346 -5.84 -7.46 -22.80
N LYS A 347 -4.58 -7.82 -22.54
CA LYS A 347 -4.20 -9.11 -21.93
C LYS A 347 -4.31 -9.13 -20.42
N ILE A 348 -4.50 -7.97 -19.80
CA ILE A 348 -4.65 -7.84 -18.34
C ILE A 348 -6.12 -7.66 -17.98
N TRP A 349 -6.84 -6.78 -18.68
CA TRP A 349 -8.24 -6.49 -18.41
C TRP A 349 -9.09 -6.52 -19.68
N ASP A 350 -10.31 -7.03 -19.56
CA ASP A 350 -11.31 -6.84 -20.60
C ASP A 350 -11.56 -5.33 -20.76
N PRO A 351 -11.52 -4.78 -21.99
CA PRO A 351 -11.82 -3.37 -22.24
C PRO A 351 -13.12 -2.88 -21.58
N LYS A 352 -14.14 -3.73 -21.49
CA LYS A 352 -15.41 -3.42 -20.82
C LYS A 352 -15.28 -3.12 -19.33
N ASP A 353 -14.22 -3.62 -18.67
CA ASP A 353 -14.03 -3.41 -17.24
C ASP A 353 -13.49 -2.00 -16.95
N TRP A 354 -12.80 -1.36 -17.90
CA TRP A 354 -12.06 -0.14 -17.62
C TRP A 354 -12.20 1.00 -18.64
N MET A 355 -12.68 0.74 -19.86
CA MET A 355 -12.94 1.80 -20.83
C MET A 355 -14.32 2.42 -20.63
N GLU A 356 -14.47 3.70 -20.99
CA GLU A 356 -15.74 4.43 -20.87
C GLU A 356 -16.72 4.08 -21.99
N ASP A 357 -16.22 3.95 -23.21
CA ASP A 357 -17.01 3.88 -24.44
C ASP A 357 -16.82 2.51 -25.15
N VAL A 358 -17.00 1.37 -24.45
CA VAL A 358 -16.97 0.02 -25.03
C VAL A 358 -18.28 -0.72 -24.81
#